data_ab63e2e188952a4c09bca3eb7fa7b181
#
_entry.id   ab63e2e188952a4c09bca3eb7fa7b181
#
_cell.length_a   1.000
_cell.length_b   1.000
_cell.length_c   1.000
_cell.angle_alpha   90.00
_cell.angle_beta   90.00
_cell.angle_gamma   90.00
#
_symmetry.space_group_name_H-M   'P 1'
#
loop_
_entity.id
_entity.type
_entity.pdbx_description
1 polymer ?
#
loop_
_entity_poly.entity_id
_entity_poly.type
_entity_poly.pdbx_seq_one_letter_code
_entity_poly.pdbx_strand_id
1 'polypeptide(L)'
;LTANIKRSNTLVIFINQLRMKIGVMFGNPETTTGGNALKFYSSVRLDIRRIGAIKRGEEIIGNETKVKVVKNKVAPPFKTINFEILYGEGISHEGEIIDMGVNCKIIDKAGAWYSYNGDRIGQGKDKVRKFMKDNPKIADEIEVLIRKELMPNKDEIQEAADKAKSDVAQADKKSGKKSEAKEVVEG
;
A
#
# COMPACT_ATOMS: atom_id res chain seq x y z
N LEU A 1 -19.85 -6.48 15.74
CA LEU A 1 -18.48 -6.02 15.51
C LEU A 1 -18.46 -4.77 14.61
N THR A 2 -19.13 -4.78 13.45
CA THR A 2 -19.11 -3.71 12.45
C THR A 2 -19.58 -2.36 12.99
N ALA A 3 -20.68 -2.33 13.77
CA ALA A 3 -21.20 -1.11 14.40
C ALA A 3 -20.22 -0.54 15.43
N ASN A 4 -19.57 -1.40 16.21
CA ASN A 4 -18.58 -0.96 17.20
C ASN A 4 -17.32 -0.41 16.53
N ILE A 5 -16.82 -1.05 15.47
CA ILE A 5 -15.67 -0.58 14.68
C ILE A 5 -15.95 0.81 14.10
N LYS A 6 -17.15 1.00 13.51
CA LYS A 6 -17.55 2.30 12.96
C LYS A 6 -17.60 3.40 14.04
N ARG A 7 -18.19 3.09 15.20
CA ARG A 7 -18.37 4.05 16.30
C ARG A 7 -17.03 4.43 16.97
N SER A 8 -16.09 3.47 17.05
CA SER A 8 -14.78 3.69 17.68
C SER A 8 -13.69 4.21 16.72
N ASN A 9 -14.00 4.41 15.44
CA ASN A 9 -13.03 4.81 14.40
C ASN A 9 -11.78 3.90 14.37
N THR A 10 -11.96 2.61 14.58
CA THR A 10 -10.86 1.65 14.73
C THR A 10 -10.60 0.93 13.40
N LEU A 11 -9.31 0.80 13.00
CA LEU A 11 -8.90 -0.11 11.95
C LEU A 11 -8.74 -1.52 12.51
N VAL A 12 -9.42 -2.49 11.91
CA VAL A 12 -9.28 -3.92 12.28
C VAL A 12 -8.71 -4.69 11.11
N ILE A 13 -7.61 -5.40 11.36
CA ILE A 13 -6.92 -6.23 10.38
C ILE A 13 -7.06 -7.70 10.78
N PHE A 14 -7.68 -8.51 9.91
CA PHE A 14 -7.80 -9.96 10.08
C PHE A 14 -6.70 -10.65 9.28
N ILE A 15 -5.87 -11.43 9.95
CA ILE A 15 -4.86 -12.28 9.34
C ILE A 15 -5.43 -13.70 9.25
N ASN A 16 -5.55 -14.22 8.02
CA ASN A 16 -6.10 -15.54 7.76
C ASN A 16 -5.16 -16.40 6.92
N GLN A 17 -5.11 -17.68 7.21
CA GLN A 17 -4.40 -18.65 6.38
C GLN A 17 -5.31 -19.16 5.26
N LEU A 18 -4.70 -19.43 4.09
CA LEU A 18 -5.35 -20.13 3.00
C LEU A 18 -5.36 -21.64 3.28
N ARG A 19 -6.48 -22.28 2.94
CA ARG A 19 -6.67 -23.74 3.01
C ARG A 19 -7.17 -24.23 1.67
N MET A 20 -6.85 -25.46 1.33
CA MET A 20 -7.34 -26.13 0.15
C MET A 20 -8.60 -26.92 0.49
N LYS A 21 -9.65 -26.73 -0.27
CA LYS A 21 -10.85 -27.58 -0.19
C LYS A 21 -10.58 -28.91 -0.89
N ILE A 22 -10.83 -30.01 -0.20
CA ILE A 22 -10.74 -31.35 -0.78
C ILE A 22 -11.95 -31.59 -1.69
N GLY A 23 -11.74 -32.22 -2.85
CA GLY A 23 -12.82 -32.60 -3.78
C GLY A 23 -13.30 -31.53 -4.74
N VAL A 24 -12.64 -30.37 -4.81
CA VAL A 24 -12.94 -29.35 -5.82
C VAL A 24 -12.22 -29.68 -7.12
N MET A 25 -12.93 -30.24 -8.10
CA MET A 25 -12.37 -30.57 -9.43
C MET A 25 -12.30 -29.38 -10.38
N PHE A 26 -13.19 -28.38 -10.21
CA PHE A 26 -13.28 -27.20 -11.05
C PHE A 26 -13.32 -25.92 -10.21
N GLY A 27 -12.65 -24.84 -10.73
CA GLY A 27 -12.58 -23.56 -10.05
C GLY A 27 -11.41 -23.45 -9.07
N ASN A 28 -11.43 -22.41 -8.21
CA ASN A 28 -10.35 -22.18 -7.23
C ASN A 28 -10.63 -22.96 -5.93
N PRO A 29 -9.82 -23.96 -5.59
CA PRO A 29 -9.99 -24.75 -4.36
C PRO A 29 -9.58 -23.98 -3.10
N GLU A 30 -8.92 -22.83 -3.22
CA GLU A 30 -8.44 -22.06 -2.08
C GLU A 30 -9.58 -21.40 -1.31
N THR A 31 -9.55 -21.53 -0.01
CA THR A 31 -10.51 -20.90 0.91
C THR A 31 -9.83 -20.40 2.17
N THR A 32 -10.48 -19.47 2.85
CA THR A 32 -10.06 -19.00 4.17
C THR A 32 -10.85 -19.70 5.25
N THR A 33 -10.27 -19.85 6.44
CA THR A 33 -11.00 -20.32 7.63
C THR A 33 -12.02 -19.28 8.09
N GLY A 34 -13.03 -19.71 8.86
CA GLY A 34 -14.03 -18.80 9.44
C GLY A 34 -15.22 -18.43 8.54
N GLY A 35 -15.46 -19.22 7.48
CA GLY A 35 -16.62 -19.05 6.60
C GLY A 35 -16.57 -17.83 5.69
N ASN A 36 -17.73 -17.40 5.21
CA ASN A 36 -17.83 -16.33 4.21
C ASN A 36 -18.02 -14.92 4.79
N ALA A 37 -18.26 -14.77 6.09
CA ALA A 37 -18.57 -13.48 6.71
C ALA A 37 -17.52 -12.40 6.43
N LEU A 38 -16.24 -12.70 6.64
CA LEU A 38 -15.15 -11.78 6.37
C LEU A 38 -15.04 -11.39 4.90
N LYS A 39 -15.38 -12.29 3.98
CA LYS A 39 -15.37 -11.99 2.54
C LYS A 39 -16.40 -10.91 2.17
N PHE A 40 -17.55 -10.89 2.83
CA PHE A 40 -18.59 -9.89 2.58
C PHE A 40 -18.34 -8.58 3.33
N TYR A 41 -18.00 -8.64 4.62
CA TYR A 41 -17.89 -7.46 5.47
C TYR A 41 -16.60 -6.68 5.29
N SER A 42 -15.49 -7.31 4.90
CA SER A 42 -14.22 -6.60 4.66
C SER A 42 -14.34 -5.52 3.60
N SER A 43 -13.74 -4.36 3.85
CA SER A 43 -13.63 -3.26 2.87
C SER A 43 -12.49 -3.53 1.89
N VAL A 44 -11.38 -4.05 2.36
CA VAL A 44 -10.21 -4.42 1.57
C VAL A 44 -9.84 -5.87 1.86
N ARG A 45 -9.42 -6.62 0.84
CA ARG A 45 -8.85 -7.95 0.95
C ARG A 45 -7.59 -8.04 0.13
N LEU A 46 -6.53 -8.47 0.77
CA LEU A 46 -5.21 -8.67 0.18
C LEU A 46 -4.87 -10.17 0.19
N ASP A 47 -4.38 -10.67 -0.93
CA ASP A 47 -3.79 -12.00 -1.05
C ASP A 47 -2.27 -11.82 -1.09
N ILE A 48 -1.58 -12.39 -0.10
CA ILE A 48 -0.14 -12.24 0.09
C ILE A 48 0.51 -13.59 -0.15
N ARG A 49 1.49 -13.65 -1.06
CA ARG A 49 2.21 -14.86 -1.44
C ARG A 49 3.70 -14.64 -1.57
N ARG A 50 4.47 -15.58 -1.04
CA ARG A 50 5.88 -15.68 -1.36
C ARG A 50 6.03 -16.22 -2.78
N ILE A 51 6.80 -15.53 -3.61
CA ILE A 51 7.04 -15.92 -5.01
C ILE A 51 8.48 -16.35 -5.27
N GLY A 52 9.43 -15.94 -4.41
CA GLY A 52 10.83 -16.30 -4.56
C GLY A 52 11.61 -16.17 -3.27
N ALA A 53 12.86 -16.63 -3.32
CA ALA A 53 13.85 -16.41 -2.27
C ALA A 53 14.91 -15.43 -2.80
N ILE A 54 15.26 -14.45 -1.98
CA ILE A 54 16.35 -13.51 -2.27
C ILE A 54 17.64 -14.13 -1.72
N LYS A 55 18.63 -14.29 -2.60
CA LYS A 55 19.91 -14.90 -2.26
C LYS A 55 21.04 -13.89 -2.38
N ARG A 56 22.00 -14.01 -1.47
CA ARG A 56 23.30 -13.35 -1.56
C ARG A 56 24.38 -14.44 -1.59
N GLY A 57 24.87 -14.77 -2.80
CA GLY A 57 25.64 -15.98 -3.00
C GLY A 57 24.79 -17.23 -2.77
N GLU A 58 25.17 -18.09 -1.83
CA GLU A 58 24.41 -19.29 -1.45
C GLU A 58 23.42 -19.06 -0.30
N GLU A 59 23.53 -17.95 0.41
CA GLU A 59 22.70 -17.64 1.57
C GLU A 59 21.36 -17.02 1.15
N ILE A 60 20.27 -17.49 1.76
CA ILE A 60 18.93 -16.91 1.60
C ILE A 60 18.77 -15.79 2.61
N ILE A 61 18.73 -14.55 2.14
CA ILE A 61 18.64 -13.33 2.96
C ILE A 61 17.23 -12.76 3.06
N GLY A 62 16.30 -13.26 2.29
CA GLY A 62 14.93 -12.75 2.28
C GLY A 62 14.00 -13.49 1.33
N ASN A 63 12.81 -12.93 1.20
CA ASN A 63 11.77 -13.44 0.31
C ASN A 63 11.24 -12.34 -0.59
N GLU A 64 11.03 -12.66 -1.86
CA GLU A 64 10.21 -11.87 -2.74
C GLU A 64 8.74 -12.21 -2.50
N THR A 65 7.93 -11.19 -2.25
CA THR A 65 6.53 -11.31 -1.85
C THR A 65 5.65 -10.58 -2.83
N LYS A 66 4.55 -11.22 -3.22
CA LYS A 66 3.52 -10.68 -4.09
C LYS A 66 2.27 -10.41 -3.29
N VAL A 67 1.74 -9.20 -3.40
CA VAL A 67 0.44 -8.81 -2.85
C VAL A 67 -0.52 -8.48 -3.98
N LYS A 68 -1.66 -9.15 -3.99
CA LYS A 68 -2.77 -8.87 -4.91
C LYS A 68 -3.95 -8.31 -4.14
N VAL A 69 -4.47 -7.18 -4.58
CA VAL A 69 -5.71 -6.59 -4.05
C VAL A 69 -6.90 -7.32 -4.66
N VAL A 70 -7.47 -8.29 -3.93
CA VAL A 70 -8.60 -9.11 -4.44
C VAL A 70 -9.96 -8.44 -4.27
N LYS A 71 -10.08 -7.52 -3.32
CA LYS A 71 -11.27 -6.70 -3.08
C LYS A 71 -10.87 -5.35 -2.53
N ASN A 72 -11.49 -4.31 -3.05
CA ASN A 72 -11.34 -2.96 -2.52
C ASN A 72 -12.65 -2.19 -2.76
N LYS A 73 -13.21 -1.62 -1.68
CA LYS A 73 -14.42 -0.80 -1.74
C LYS A 73 -14.15 0.70 -1.80
N VAL A 74 -12.89 1.10 -1.59
CA VAL A 74 -12.48 2.52 -1.48
C VAL A 74 -11.60 2.98 -2.63
N ALA A 75 -11.10 2.05 -3.47
CA ALA A 75 -10.28 2.33 -4.65
C ALA A 75 -10.39 1.16 -5.66
N PRO A 76 -9.93 1.32 -6.91
CA PRO A 76 -9.93 0.24 -7.90
C PRO A 76 -9.18 -1.01 -7.40
N PRO A 77 -9.81 -2.20 -7.42
CA PRO A 77 -9.20 -3.45 -7.01
C PRO A 77 -8.28 -4.04 -8.09
N PHE A 78 -7.77 -5.25 -7.85
CA PHE A 78 -6.99 -6.11 -8.76
C PHE A 78 -5.57 -5.63 -9.07
N LYS A 79 -5.09 -4.59 -8.41
CA LYS A 79 -3.67 -4.21 -8.48
C LYS A 79 -2.81 -5.30 -7.83
N THR A 80 -1.64 -5.51 -8.40
CA THR A 80 -0.63 -6.45 -7.90
C THR A 80 0.67 -5.70 -7.70
N ILE A 81 1.31 -5.93 -6.55
CA ILE A 81 2.58 -5.33 -6.17
C ILE A 81 3.49 -6.45 -5.72
N ASN A 82 4.74 -6.42 -6.15
CA ASN A 82 5.81 -7.28 -5.64
C ASN A 82 6.76 -6.42 -4.82
N PHE A 83 7.25 -6.97 -3.69
CA PHE A 83 8.25 -6.32 -2.87
C PHE A 83 9.11 -7.37 -2.14
N GLU A 84 10.24 -6.90 -1.62
CA GLU A 84 11.21 -7.73 -0.92
C GLU A 84 11.06 -7.62 0.59
N ILE A 85 11.07 -8.78 1.27
CA ILE A 85 11.16 -8.85 2.73
C ILE A 85 12.51 -9.44 3.08
N LEU A 86 13.37 -8.68 3.71
CA LEU A 86 14.69 -9.11 4.17
C LEU A 86 14.61 -9.61 5.61
N TYR A 87 15.31 -10.68 5.91
CA TYR A 87 15.34 -11.24 7.26
C TYR A 87 16.05 -10.29 8.22
N GLY A 88 15.41 -10.00 9.35
CA GLY A 88 15.90 -9.08 10.36
C GLY A 88 15.67 -7.58 10.07
N GLU A 89 15.40 -7.21 8.81
CA GLU A 89 15.16 -5.81 8.41
C GLU A 89 13.66 -5.54 8.13
N GLY A 90 12.94 -6.53 7.57
CA GLY A 90 11.55 -6.36 7.14
C GLY A 90 11.44 -5.98 5.66
N ILE A 91 10.46 -5.14 5.31
CA ILE A 91 10.26 -4.68 3.93
C ILE A 91 11.44 -3.80 3.52
N SER A 92 12.06 -4.14 2.38
CA SER A 92 13.21 -3.40 1.84
C SER A 92 12.76 -2.12 1.15
N HIS A 93 12.79 -1.01 1.87
CA HIS A 93 12.42 0.30 1.33
C HIS A 93 13.33 0.73 0.16
N GLU A 94 14.64 0.55 0.31
CA GLU A 94 15.59 0.87 -0.75
C GLU A 94 15.42 -0.03 -1.98
N GLY A 95 15.01 -1.31 -1.76
CA GLY A 95 14.67 -2.23 -2.84
C GLY A 95 13.49 -1.74 -3.67
N GLU A 96 12.48 -1.18 -3.01
CA GLU A 96 11.31 -0.57 -3.66
C GLU A 96 11.69 0.69 -4.46
N ILE A 97 12.49 1.58 -3.88
CA ILE A 97 12.98 2.79 -4.56
C ILE A 97 13.73 2.42 -5.84
N ILE A 98 14.58 1.38 -5.80
CA ILE A 98 15.32 0.92 -6.97
C ILE A 98 14.38 0.39 -8.05
N ASP A 99 13.44 -0.49 -7.70
CA ASP A 99 12.54 -1.10 -8.67
C ASP A 99 11.59 -0.07 -9.29
N MET A 100 11.01 0.80 -8.47
CA MET A 100 10.14 1.87 -8.95
C MET A 100 10.92 2.93 -9.72
N GLY A 101 12.14 3.28 -9.29
CA GLY A 101 13.01 4.22 -10.00
C GLY A 101 13.38 3.73 -11.40
N VAL A 102 13.64 2.43 -11.56
CA VAL A 102 13.86 1.83 -12.88
C VAL A 102 12.57 1.84 -13.71
N ASN A 103 11.43 1.51 -13.12
CA ASN A 103 10.15 1.50 -13.83
C ASN A 103 9.74 2.91 -14.31
N CYS A 104 10.00 3.94 -13.50
CA CYS A 104 9.75 5.34 -13.84
C CYS A 104 10.87 5.97 -14.70
N LYS A 105 11.91 5.20 -15.06
CA LYS A 105 13.08 5.70 -15.82
C LYS A 105 13.83 6.84 -15.13
N ILE A 106 13.77 6.92 -13.82
CA ILE A 106 14.53 7.83 -12.98
C ILE A 106 15.93 7.24 -12.71
N ILE A 107 15.99 5.90 -12.56
CA ILE A 107 17.21 5.14 -12.45
C ILE A 107 17.40 4.37 -13.76
N ASP A 108 18.54 4.57 -14.40
CA ASP A 108 18.90 3.82 -15.59
C ASP A 108 19.49 2.46 -15.21
N LYS A 109 19.04 1.42 -15.92
CA LYS A 109 19.55 0.05 -15.76
C LYS A 109 20.09 -0.46 -17.07
N ALA A 110 21.39 -0.71 -17.14
CA ALA A 110 22.08 -1.32 -18.26
C ALA A 110 22.73 -2.64 -17.84
N GLY A 111 22.06 -3.76 -18.15
CA GLY A 111 22.45 -5.08 -17.68
C GLY A 111 22.44 -5.17 -16.14
N ALA A 112 23.60 -5.40 -15.53
CA ALA A 112 23.75 -5.44 -14.08
C ALA A 112 24.05 -4.05 -13.46
N TRP A 113 24.30 -3.03 -14.25
CA TRP A 113 24.68 -1.69 -13.78
C TRP A 113 23.47 -0.79 -13.63
N TYR A 114 23.49 0.00 -12.55
CA TYR A 114 22.49 1.02 -12.25
C TYR A 114 23.19 2.38 -12.23
N SER A 115 22.52 3.39 -12.80
CA SER A 115 23.02 4.77 -12.87
C SER A 115 21.90 5.75 -12.49
N TYR A 116 22.28 6.85 -11.86
CA TYR A 116 21.39 7.95 -11.52
C TYR A 116 22.10 9.27 -11.92
N ASN A 117 21.40 10.14 -12.64
CA ASN A 117 21.96 11.40 -13.19
C ASN A 117 23.28 11.23 -13.98
N GLY A 118 23.48 10.07 -14.64
CA GLY A 118 24.69 9.75 -15.38
C GLY A 118 25.78 9.08 -14.55
N ASP A 119 25.70 9.11 -13.23
CA ASP A 119 26.68 8.50 -12.33
C ASP A 119 26.29 7.04 -12.02
N ARG A 120 27.29 6.15 -12.01
CA ARG A 120 27.09 4.74 -11.64
C ARG A 120 26.94 4.61 -10.13
N ILE A 121 25.77 4.11 -9.69
CA ILE A 121 25.43 3.91 -8.27
C ILE A 121 25.68 2.48 -7.78
N GLY A 122 25.88 1.52 -8.69
CA GLY A 122 26.26 0.16 -8.30
C GLY A 122 26.08 -0.88 -9.39
N GLN A 123 26.70 -2.05 -9.15
CA GLN A 123 26.52 -3.24 -9.97
C GLN A 123 25.76 -4.30 -9.17
N GLY A 124 24.55 -4.64 -9.64
CA GLY A 124 23.63 -5.53 -8.95
C GLY A 124 22.83 -4.82 -7.84
N LYS A 125 21.60 -5.30 -7.61
CA LYS A 125 20.62 -4.66 -6.71
C LYS A 125 21.13 -4.52 -5.26
N ASP A 126 21.92 -5.49 -4.78
CA ASP A 126 22.46 -5.45 -3.41
C ASP A 126 23.44 -4.29 -3.18
N LYS A 127 24.33 -4.02 -4.16
CA LYS A 127 25.27 -2.90 -4.05
C LYS A 127 24.54 -1.56 -4.14
N VAL A 128 23.53 -1.46 -5.00
CA VAL A 128 22.70 -0.26 -5.11
C VAL A 128 21.90 -0.03 -3.83
N ARG A 129 21.36 -1.09 -3.22
CA ARG A 129 20.66 -1.01 -1.93
C ARG A 129 21.58 -0.49 -0.82
N LYS A 130 22.82 -0.99 -0.78
CA LYS A 130 23.82 -0.48 0.15
C LYS A 130 24.15 0.98 -0.12
N PHE A 131 24.36 1.34 -1.38
CA PHE A 131 24.60 2.74 -1.78
C PHE A 131 23.47 3.67 -1.31
N MET A 132 22.21 3.26 -1.47
CA MET A 132 21.05 4.05 -1.01
C MET A 132 21.05 4.21 0.52
N LYS A 133 21.37 3.15 1.28
CA LYS A 133 21.51 3.22 2.74
C LYS A 133 22.63 4.16 3.18
N ASP A 134 23.75 4.14 2.47
CA ASP A 134 24.92 5.01 2.76
C ASP A 134 24.67 6.47 2.32
N ASN A 135 23.73 6.70 1.39
CA ASN A 135 23.40 8.01 0.83
C ASN A 135 21.89 8.33 0.93
N PRO A 136 21.34 8.53 2.13
CA PRO A 136 19.89 8.70 2.34
C PRO A 136 19.32 9.90 1.59
N LYS A 137 20.09 11.00 1.42
CA LYS A 137 19.64 12.18 0.67
C LYS A 137 19.32 11.88 -0.79
N ILE A 138 20.13 11.01 -1.42
CA ILE A 138 19.89 10.60 -2.82
C ILE A 138 18.67 9.67 -2.88
N ALA A 139 18.51 8.77 -1.90
CA ALA A 139 17.36 7.91 -1.82
C ALA A 139 16.06 8.72 -1.66
N ASP A 140 16.04 9.72 -0.77
CA ASP A 140 14.90 10.62 -0.55
C ASP A 140 14.58 11.43 -1.82
N GLU A 141 15.60 11.94 -2.52
CA GLU A 141 15.42 12.67 -3.78
C GLU A 141 14.76 11.80 -4.84
N ILE A 142 15.25 10.58 -5.03
CA ILE A 142 14.68 9.62 -5.98
C ILE A 142 13.25 9.25 -5.57
N GLU A 143 12.98 9.04 -4.28
CA GLU A 143 11.63 8.75 -3.78
C GLU A 143 10.65 9.89 -4.08
N VAL A 144 11.06 11.15 -3.88
CA VAL A 144 10.24 12.32 -4.21
C VAL A 144 9.90 12.36 -5.70
N LEU A 145 10.88 12.09 -6.57
CA LEU A 145 10.67 12.02 -8.02
C LEU A 145 9.70 10.90 -8.41
N ILE A 146 9.86 9.70 -7.82
CA ILE A 146 8.97 8.56 -8.04
C ILE A 146 7.53 8.90 -7.60
N ARG A 147 7.36 9.52 -6.42
CA ARG A 147 6.05 9.93 -5.92
C ARG A 147 5.38 10.94 -6.81
N LYS A 148 6.14 11.90 -7.32
CA LYS A 148 5.64 12.92 -8.25
C LYS A 148 5.17 12.30 -9.57
N GLU A 149 5.88 11.30 -10.08
CA GLU A 149 5.50 10.60 -11.32
C GLU A 149 4.27 9.70 -11.13
N LEU A 150 4.22 8.95 -10.02
CA LEU A 150 3.14 7.97 -9.77
C LEU A 150 1.88 8.57 -9.16
N MET A 151 1.99 9.72 -8.49
CA MET A 151 0.88 10.40 -7.80
C MET A 151 0.83 11.88 -8.15
N PRO A 152 0.67 12.24 -9.43
CA PRO A 152 0.70 13.66 -9.86
C PRO A 152 -0.40 14.50 -9.19
N ASN A 153 -1.52 13.90 -8.78
CA ASN A 153 -2.69 14.61 -8.25
C ASN A 153 -2.88 14.43 -6.73
N LYS A 154 -1.82 14.08 -5.99
CA LYS A 154 -1.98 13.87 -4.54
C LYS A 154 -2.36 15.16 -3.80
N ASP A 155 -1.79 16.27 -4.22
CA ASP A 155 -2.05 17.58 -3.62
C ASP A 155 -3.48 18.04 -3.94
N GLU A 156 -3.97 17.84 -5.16
CA GLU A 156 -5.36 18.10 -5.55
C GLU A 156 -6.36 17.23 -4.80
N ILE A 157 -6.03 15.95 -4.58
CA ILE A 157 -6.88 15.02 -3.81
C ILE A 157 -6.91 15.42 -2.33
N GLN A 158 -5.79 15.87 -1.78
CA GLN A 158 -5.70 16.33 -0.40
C GLN A 158 -6.49 17.62 -0.20
N GLU A 159 -6.33 18.60 -1.10
CA GLU A 159 -7.10 19.84 -1.09
C GLU A 159 -8.61 19.61 -1.24
N ALA A 160 -9.00 18.69 -2.14
CA ALA A 160 -10.41 18.30 -2.31
C ALA A 160 -10.98 17.61 -1.05
N ALA A 161 -10.18 16.76 -0.39
CA ALA A 161 -10.57 16.09 0.85
C ALA A 161 -10.70 17.08 2.01
N ASP A 162 -9.81 18.06 2.11
CA ASP A 162 -9.84 19.06 3.17
C ASP A 162 -10.98 20.08 2.92
N LYS A 163 -11.26 20.40 1.67
CA LYS A 163 -12.43 21.22 1.28
C LYS A 163 -13.75 20.51 1.61
N ALA A 164 -13.86 19.23 1.31
CA ALA A 164 -15.04 18.43 1.65
C ALA A 164 -15.25 18.34 3.17
N LYS A 165 -14.18 18.23 3.97
CA LYS A 165 -14.27 18.26 5.44
C LYS A 165 -14.73 19.62 5.97
N SER A 166 -14.27 20.72 5.38
CA SER A 166 -14.67 22.07 5.75
C SER A 166 -16.14 22.34 5.42
N ASP A 167 -16.62 21.83 4.30
CA ASP A 167 -18.02 21.99 3.85
C ASP A 167 -18.99 21.19 4.75
N VAL A 168 -18.62 19.98 5.18
CA VAL A 168 -19.40 19.20 6.14
C VAL A 168 -19.46 19.88 7.51
N ALA A 169 -18.34 20.43 7.99
CA ALA A 169 -18.29 21.15 9.27
C ALA A 169 -19.11 22.45 9.26
N GLN A 170 -19.26 23.11 8.09
CA GLN A 170 -20.12 24.28 7.93
C GLN A 170 -21.61 23.91 7.82
N ALA A 171 -21.92 22.76 7.22
CA ALA A 171 -23.29 22.26 7.13
C ALA A 171 -23.86 21.87 8.51
N ASP A 172 -23.05 21.22 9.35
CA ASP A 172 -23.43 20.87 10.73
C ASP A 172 -23.67 22.10 11.61
N LYS A 173 -22.88 23.17 11.45
CA LYS A 173 -23.09 24.44 12.16
C LYS A 173 -24.35 25.17 11.71
N LYS A 174 -24.78 25.02 10.46
CA LYS A 174 -26.03 25.59 9.95
C LYS A 174 -27.27 24.83 10.39
N SER A 175 -27.18 23.51 10.54
CA SER A 175 -28.30 22.69 11.03
C SER A 175 -28.54 22.90 12.54
N GLY A 176 -27.49 23.05 13.36
CA GLY A 176 -27.58 23.36 14.78
C GLY A 176 -28.23 24.70 15.09
N LYS A 177 -27.95 25.76 14.28
CA LYS A 177 -28.57 27.09 14.45
C LYS A 177 -30.06 27.11 14.07
N LYS A 178 -30.53 26.18 13.25
CA LYS A 178 -31.94 26.12 12.82
C LYS A 178 -32.83 25.36 13.80
N SER A 179 -32.27 24.54 14.67
CA SER A 179 -33.00 23.90 15.78
C SER A 179 -33.17 24.81 17.00
N GLU A 180 -32.18 25.63 17.32
CA GLU A 180 -32.30 26.62 18.41
C GLU A 180 -33.27 27.77 18.08
N ALA A 181 -33.43 28.18 16.82
CA ALA A 181 -34.38 29.21 16.41
C ALA A 181 -35.85 28.79 16.37
N LYS A 182 -36.16 27.47 16.48
CA LYS A 182 -37.51 26.95 16.55
C LYS A 182 -38.05 26.77 17.97
N GLU A 183 -37.16 26.63 18.96
CA GLU A 183 -37.57 26.50 20.37
C GLU A 183 -37.91 27.85 21.05
N VAL A 184 -37.55 28.97 20.45
CA VAL A 184 -37.78 30.33 21.00
C VAL A 184 -39.11 30.94 20.52
N VAL A 185 -39.84 30.29 19.61
CA VAL A 185 -41.10 30.82 19.03
C VAL A 185 -42.37 30.12 19.56
N GLU A 186 -42.23 29.06 20.39
CA GLU A 186 -43.35 28.33 21.03
C GLU A 186 -43.28 28.37 22.57
N GLY A 187 -42.86 29.50 23.12
CA GLY A 187 -42.91 29.79 24.57
C GLY A 187 -43.72 31.02 24.88
#